data_b683a08f0b9831624883badf8241b101
#
_entry.id   b683a08f0b9831624883badf8241b101
#
_cell.length_a   1.000
_cell.length_b   1.000
_cell.length_c   1.000
_cell.angle_alpha   90.00
_cell.angle_beta   90.00
_cell.angle_gamma   90.00
#
_symmetry.space_group_name_H-M   'P 1'
#
loop_
_entity.id
_entity.type
_entity.pdbx_description
1 polymer ?
#
loop_
_entity_poly.entity_id
_entity_poly.type
_entity_poly.pdbx_seq_one_letter_code
_entity_poly.pdbx_strand_id
1 'polypeptide(L)'
;MWKSFIKLAMVAAVFILAGCETLPEKLTTAEPVVPAGAKATYAQAISAVKAGHDKKAIQLFSGLTREYPDFAASFTNLGLLYLKQEKLTEAEQAFMQAITIHPADAIAYNHLGVVLRQRGQFDQARQAYENALRINASYASAHLNLGILNDIYLQNLETALQHYQRYQNLTGDADKQVANWIVDLERRVNSSTSTGGKQG
;
A
#
# COMPACT_ATOMS: atom_id res chain seq x y z
N MET A 1 17.40 69.39 38.73
CA MET A 1 17.56 69.50 37.26
C MET A 1 18.35 68.30 36.79
N TRP A 2 17.88 67.44 36.10
CA TRP A 2 18.15 66.78 34.85
C TRP A 2 17.33 65.48 34.73
N LYS A 3 16.40 65.51 33.81
CA LYS A 3 15.57 64.35 33.42
C LYS A 3 16.37 63.54 32.40
N SER A 4 16.70 62.30 32.67
CA SER A 4 17.17 61.35 31.65
C SER A 4 16.12 60.31 31.41
N PHE A 5 15.51 60.40 30.26
CA PHE A 5 14.59 59.40 29.72
C PHE A 5 15.37 58.16 29.24
N ILE A 6 15.22 57.08 29.96
CA ILE A 6 15.66 55.79 29.47
C ILE A 6 14.49 55.22 28.64
N LYS A 7 14.64 55.27 27.33
CA LYS A 7 13.76 54.55 26.40
C LYS A 7 14.09 53.06 26.45
N LEU A 8 13.20 52.31 27.08
CA LEU A 8 13.23 50.86 27.05
C LEU A 8 12.76 50.40 25.66
N ALA A 9 13.69 50.08 24.80
CA ALA A 9 13.37 49.43 23.52
C ALA A 9 13.01 47.95 23.80
N MET A 10 11.70 47.62 23.77
CA MET A 10 11.25 46.22 23.67
C MET A 10 11.66 45.67 22.30
N VAL A 11 12.69 44.87 22.29
CA VAL A 11 12.97 44.01 21.14
C VAL A 11 12.02 42.81 21.22
N ALA A 12 10.93 42.90 20.49
CA ALA A 12 10.07 41.74 20.26
C ALA A 12 10.84 40.75 19.36
N ALA A 13 11.45 39.74 19.98
CA ALA A 13 11.98 38.60 19.26
C ALA A 13 10.80 37.81 18.69
N VAL A 14 10.49 38.06 17.42
CA VAL A 14 9.61 37.22 16.64
C VAL A 14 10.38 35.92 16.36
N PHE A 15 10.15 34.90 17.18
CA PHE A 15 10.52 33.54 16.82
C PHE A 15 9.65 33.12 15.64
N ILE A 16 10.16 33.30 14.43
CA ILE A 16 9.66 32.61 13.26
C ILE A 16 10.08 31.15 13.45
N LEU A 17 9.19 30.35 14.01
CA LEU A 17 9.25 28.89 13.88
C LEU A 17 9.03 28.58 12.41
N ALA A 18 10.09 28.64 11.62
CA ALA A 18 10.15 27.98 10.34
C ALA A 18 10.09 26.49 10.66
N GLY A 19 8.87 25.97 10.78
CA GLY A 19 8.61 24.56 10.67
C GLY A 19 9.09 24.15 9.29
N CYS A 20 10.30 23.57 9.22
CA CYS A 20 10.67 22.76 8.09
C CYS A 20 9.69 21.56 8.08
N GLU A 21 8.53 21.76 7.46
CA GLU A 21 7.81 20.64 6.87
C GLU A 21 8.74 20.08 5.80
N THR A 22 9.62 19.16 6.20
CA THR A 22 10.28 18.28 5.25
C THR A 22 9.15 17.50 4.60
N LEU A 23 8.75 17.94 3.41
CA LEU A 23 7.92 17.13 2.52
C LEU A 23 8.53 15.73 2.52
N PRO A 24 7.74 14.67 2.77
CA PRO A 24 8.29 13.33 2.77
C PRO A 24 9.00 13.15 1.41
N GLU A 25 10.27 12.84 1.50
CA GLU A 25 11.12 12.57 0.34
C GLU A 25 10.33 11.62 -0.57
N LYS A 26 10.15 12.01 -1.83
CA LYS A 26 9.35 11.28 -2.80
C LYS A 26 9.91 9.86 -2.86
N LEU A 27 9.23 8.90 -2.23
CA LEU A 27 9.64 7.51 -2.21
C LEU A 27 9.80 7.04 -3.65
N THR A 28 11.03 6.93 -4.09
CA THR A 28 11.36 6.45 -5.44
C THR A 28 11.10 4.95 -5.44
N THR A 29 10.22 4.50 -6.33
CA THR A 29 10.06 3.07 -6.65
C THR A 29 11.27 2.61 -7.46
N ALA A 30 12.45 2.60 -6.83
CA ALA A 30 13.63 2.03 -7.45
C ALA A 30 13.38 0.53 -7.65
N GLU A 31 13.64 0.02 -8.85
CA GLU A 31 13.62 -1.42 -9.08
C GLU A 31 14.57 -2.10 -8.08
N PRO A 32 14.17 -3.24 -7.49
CA PRO A 32 15.00 -3.92 -6.51
C PRO A 32 16.33 -4.29 -7.13
N VAL A 33 17.43 -3.77 -6.57
CA VAL A 33 18.77 -4.11 -7.03
C VAL A 33 19.03 -5.57 -6.67
N VAL A 34 19.09 -6.42 -7.69
CA VAL A 34 19.41 -7.84 -7.52
C VAL A 34 20.92 -7.97 -7.25
N PRO A 35 21.36 -8.52 -6.10
CA PRO A 35 22.77 -8.74 -5.82
C PRO A 35 23.43 -9.57 -6.91
N ALA A 36 24.67 -9.25 -7.28
CA ALA A 36 25.35 -9.90 -8.40
C ALA A 36 25.38 -11.44 -8.27
N GLY A 37 25.65 -11.94 -7.06
CA GLY A 37 25.64 -13.39 -6.78
C GLY A 37 24.25 -14.02 -6.80
N ALA A 38 23.20 -13.25 -6.54
CA ALA A 38 21.82 -13.72 -6.50
C ALA A 38 21.17 -13.82 -7.89
N LYS A 39 21.70 -13.14 -8.91
CA LYS A 39 21.03 -12.98 -10.23
C LYS A 39 20.59 -14.31 -10.88
N ALA A 40 21.48 -15.28 -10.91
CA ALA A 40 21.19 -16.57 -11.57
C ALA A 40 20.11 -17.34 -10.81
N THR A 41 20.22 -17.43 -9.49
CA THR A 41 19.25 -18.12 -8.63
C THR A 41 17.89 -17.42 -8.63
N TYR A 42 17.89 -16.09 -8.60
CA TYR A 42 16.66 -15.28 -8.69
C TYR A 42 15.95 -15.49 -10.03
N ALA A 43 16.68 -15.48 -11.15
CA ALA A 43 16.12 -15.75 -12.46
C ALA A 43 15.53 -17.17 -12.57
N GLN A 44 16.20 -18.16 -11.98
CA GLN A 44 15.68 -19.54 -11.90
C GLN A 44 14.39 -19.60 -11.06
N ALA A 45 14.34 -18.87 -9.93
CA ALA A 45 13.16 -18.81 -9.07
C ALA A 45 11.97 -18.19 -9.82
N ILE A 46 12.18 -17.06 -10.50
CA ILE A 46 11.14 -16.43 -11.34
C ILE A 46 10.69 -17.37 -12.47
N SER A 47 11.62 -18.09 -13.12
CA SER A 47 11.26 -19.08 -14.14
C SER A 47 10.41 -20.22 -13.57
N ALA A 48 10.73 -20.67 -12.35
CA ALA A 48 9.95 -21.69 -11.65
C ALA A 48 8.53 -21.20 -11.32
N VAL A 49 8.38 -19.93 -10.89
CA VAL A 49 7.07 -19.31 -10.69
C VAL A 49 6.25 -19.29 -11.98
N LYS A 50 6.86 -18.83 -13.09
CA LYS A 50 6.19 -18.78 -14.41
C LYS A 50 5.77 -20.16 -14.91
N ALA A 51 6.54 -21.19 -14.58
CA ALA A 51 6.24 -22.58 -14.93
C ALA A 51 5.25 -23.26 -13.96
N GLY A 52 4.78 -22.56 -12.90
CA GLY A 52 3.90 -23.16 -11.89
C GLY A 52 4.59 -24.13 -10.93
N HIS A 53 5.91 -24.17 -10.91
CA HIS A 53 6.70 -25.03 -10.03
C HIS A 53 6.90 -24.40 -8.66
N ASP A 54 5.80 -24.14 -7.94
CA ASP A 54 5.78 -23.34 -6.70
C ASP A 54 6.72 -23.90 -5.62
N LYS A 55 6.80 -25.23 -5.45
CA LYS A 55 7.72 -25.84 -4.46
C LYS A 55 9.19 -25.51 -4.74
N LYS A 56 9.59 -25.56 -6.02
CA LYS A 56 10.95 -25.22 -6.46
C LYS A 56 11.21 -23.71 -6.29
N ALA A 57 10.25 -22.88 -6.63
CA ALA A 57 10.35 -21.43 -6.44
C ALA A 57 10.53 -21.06 -4.95
N ILE A 58 9.73 -21.65 -4.06
CA ILE A 58 9.87 -21.45 -2.61
C ILE A 58 11.26 -21.87 -2.13
N GLN A 59 11.77 -23.03 -2.56
CA GLN A 59 13.10 -23.49 -2.19
C GLN A 59 14.19 -22.49 -2.61
N LEU A 60 14.12 -22.00 -3.84
CA LEU A 60 15.08 -21.04 -4.37
C LEU A 60 15.00 -19.68 -3.67
N PHE A 61 13.80 -19.12 -3.49
CA PHE A 61 13.65 -17.86 -2.76
C PHE A 61 14.04 -18.01 -1.28
N SER A 62 13.71 -19.11 -0.62
CA SER A 62 14.15 -19.37 0.76
C SER A 62 15.68 -19.52 0.86
N GLY A 63 16.35 -20.03 -0.17
CA GLY A 63 17.80 -19.99 -0.28
C GLY A 63 18.33 -18.56 -0.35
N LEU A 64 17.73 -17.75 -1.23
CA LEU A 64 18.10 -16.34 -1.41
C LEU A 64 17.89 -15.51 -0.15
N THR A 65 16.81 -15.72 0.61
CA THR A 65 16.57 -14.96 1.87
C THR A 65 17.59 -15.28 2.94
N ARG A 66 18.20 -16.47 2.92
CA ARG A 66 19.29 -16.85 3.87
C ARG A 66 20.65 -16.32 3.42
N GLU A 67 20.94 -16.38 2.12
CA GLU A 67 22.24 -15.99 1.57
C GLU A 67 22.34 -14.46 1.38
N TYR A 68 21.21 -13.80 1.08
CA TYR A 68 21.10 -12.36 0.84
C TYR A 68 19.96 -11.78 1.69
N PRO A 69 20.13 -11.62 3.00
CA PRO A 69 19.06 -11.20 3.90
C PRO A 69 18.53 -9.78 3.64
N ASP A 70 19.29 -8.95 2.95
CA ASP A 70 18.90 -7.59 2.57
C ASP A 70 18.26 -7.51 1.17
N PHE A 71 17.99 -8.64 0.54
CA PHE A 71 17.36 -8.69 -0.77
C PHE A 71 15.84 -8.79 -0.65
N ALA A 72 15.16 -7.64 -0.47
CA ALA A 72 13.71 -7.52 -0.24
C ALA A 72 12.85 -8.28 -1.24
N ALA A 73 13.20 -8.24 -2.55
CA ALA A 73 12.41 -8.89 -3.59
C ALA A 73 12.27 -10.42 -3.40
N SER A 74 13.23 -11.07 -2.75
CA SER A 74 13.11 -12.49 -2.43
C SER A 74 12.04 -12.76 -1.39
N PHE A 75 11.91 -11.88 -0.39
CA PHE A 75 10.85 -11.97 0.63
C PHE A 75 9.50 -11.65 0.04
N THR A 76 9.37 -10.63 -0.80
CA THR A 76 8.11 -10.30 -1.50
C THR A 76 7.61 -11.47 -2.32
N ASN A 77 8.48 -12.09 -3.15
CA ASN A 77 8.10 -13.25 -3.96
C ASN A 77 7.77 -14.49 -3.11
N LEU A 78 8.49 -14.70 -2.01
CA LEU A 78 8.19 -15.77 -1.07
C LEU A 78 6.82 -15.57 -0.42
N GLY A 79 6.51 -14.34 -0.01
CA GLY A 79 5.20 -13.95 0.52
C GLY A 79 4.06 -14.22 -0.46
N LEU A 80 4.25 -13.89 -1.74
CA LEU A 80 3.29 -14.18 -2.81
C LEU A 80 3.03 -15.68 -2.97
N LEU A 81 4.06 -16.50 -2.90
CA LEU A 81 3.94 -17.95 -3.00
C LEU A 81 3.25 -18.56 -1.77
N TYR A 82 3.52 -18.05 -0.57
CA TYR A 82 2.82 -18.46 0.64
C TYR A 82 1.35 -18.02 0.62
N LEU A 83 1.04 -16.81 0.16
CA LEU A 83 -0.33 -16.34 0.01
C LEU A 83 -1.11 -17.21 -0.98
N LYS A 84 -0.51 -17.59 -2.12
CA LYS A 84 -1.09 -18.52 -3.08
C LYS A 84 -1.41 -19.89 -2.46
N GLN A 85 -0.65 -20.32 -1.44
CA GLN A 85 -0.86 -21.56 -0.69
C GLN A 85 -1.76 -21.37 0.55
N GLU A 86 -2.36 -20.19 0.72
CA GLU A 86 -3.18 -19.83 1.90
C GLU A 86 -2.44 -19.91 3.23
N LYS A 87 -1.10 -19.90 3.19
CA LYS A 87 -0.22 -19.84 4.35
C LYS A 87 -0.09 -18.40 4.83
N LEU A 88 -1.17 -17.90 5.46
CA LEU A 88 -1.32 -16.47 5.76
C LEU A 88 -0.25 -15.97 6.76
N THR A 89 0.13 -16.79 7.72
CA THR A 89 1.15 -16.41 8.72
C THR A 89 2.53 -16.25 8.09
N GLU A 90 2.93 -17.19 7.27
CA GLU A 90 4.22 -17.15 6.57
C GLU A 90 4.24 -16.04 5.51
N ALA A 91 3.10 -15.80 4.83
CA ALA A 91 2.97 -14.70 3.89
C ALA A 91 3.11 -13.33 4.57
N GLU A 92 2.42 -13.12 5.71
CA GLU A 92 2.54 -11.90 6.51
C GLU A 92 3.98 -11.63 6.93
N GLN A 93 4.64 -12.63 7.51
CA GLN A 93 6.03 -12.52 7.95
C GLN A 93 6.97 -12.15 6.79
N ALA A 94 6.79 -12.77 5.63
CA ALA A 94 7.60 -12.51 4.46
C ALA A 94 7.38 -11.08 3.93
N PHE A 95 6.14 -10.59 3.83
CA PHE A 95 5.86 -9.22 3.40
C PHE A 95 6.36 -8.18 4.41
N MET A 96 6.20 -8.42 5.70
CA MET A 96 6.74 -7.53 6.74
C MET A 96 8.27 -7.44 6.66
N GLN A 97 8.95 -8.56 6.41
CA GLN A 97 10.39 -8.58 6.23
C GLN A 97 10.81 -7.79 4.98
N ALA A 98 10.10 -7.97 3.85
CA ALA A 98 10.34 -7.20 2.64
C ALA A 98 10.19 -5.69 2.87
N ILE A 99 9.15 -5.28 3.57
CA ILE A 99 8.88 -3.86 3.92
C ILE A 99 9.96 -3.31 4.87
N THR A 100 10.43 -4.10 5.82
CA THR A 100 11.52 -3.69 6.73
C THR A 100 12.81 -3.40 5.96
N ILE A 101 13.12 -4.23 4.97
CA ILE A 101 14.33 -4.07 4.12
C ILE A 101 14.15 -2.94 3.10
N HIS A 102 12.97 -2.88 2.47
CA HIS A 102 12.65 -1.90 1.44
C HIS A 102 11.29 -1.23 1.74
N PRO A 103 11.26 -0.15 2.54
CA PRO A 103 10.02 0.52 2.94
C PRO A 103 9.22 1.15 1.78
N ALA A 104 9.80 1.22 0.58
CA ALA A 104 9.12 1.69 -0.64
C ALA A 104 8.59 0.55 -1.53
N ASP A 105 8.38 -0.66 -0.99
CA ASP A 105 7.79 -1.78 -1.72
C ASP A 105 6.25 -1.72 -1.70
N ALA A 106 5.66 -1.03 -2.67
CA ALA A 106 4.21 -0.94 -2.82
C ALA A 106 3.54 -2.30 -3.03
N ILE A 107 4.25 -3.26 -3.65
CA ILE A 107 3.73 -4.61 -3.90
C ILE A 107 3.61 -5.36 -2.58
N ALA A 108 4.65 -5.33 -1.74
CA ALA A 108 4.63 -5.97 -0.44
C ALA A 108 3.52 -5.39 0.47
N TYR A 109 3.36 -4.06 0.51
CA TYR A 109 2.27 -3.43 1.25
C TYR A 109 0.90 -3.84 0.76
N ASN A 110 0.65 -3.85 -0.56
CA ASN A 110 -0.64 -4.26 -1.10
C ASN A 110 -0.95 -5.72 -0.74
N HIS A 111 0.00 -6.63 -0.85
CA HIS A 111 -0.23 -8.03 -0.54
C HIS A 111 -0.29 -8.31 0.97
N LEU A 112 0.42 -7.55 1.79
CA LEU A 112 0.20 -7.53 3.25
C LEU A 112 -1.25 -7.15 3.57
N GLY A 113 -1.79 -6.12 2.91
CA GLY A 113 -3.20 -5.74 3.04
C GLY A 113 -4.16 -6.88 2.67
N VAL A 114 -3.85 -7.66 1.62
CA VAL A 114 -4.66 -8.84 1.24
C VAL A 114 -4.64 -9.89 2.35
N VAL A 115 -3.47 -10.19 2.91
CA VAL A 115 -3.33 -11.15 4.03
C VAL A 115 -4.11 -10.68 5.25
N LEU A 116 -3.95 -9.42 5.65
CA LEU A 116 -4.63 -8.82 6.81
C LEU A 116 -6.14 -8.83 6.63
N ARG A 117 -6.65 -8.52 5.43
CA ARG A 117 -8.09 -8.61 5.11
C ARG A 117 -8.60 -10.05 5.23
N GLN A 118 -7.88 -11.05 4.74
CA GLN A 118 -8.25 -12.47 4.89
C GLN A 118 -8.26 -12.93 6.34
N ARG A 119 -7.47 -12.29 7.21
CA ARG A 119 -7.46 -12.54 8.65
C ARG A 119 -8.50 -11.73 9.44
N GLY A 120 -9.33 -10.93 8.75
CA GLY A 120 -10.34 -10.08 9.38
C GLY A 120 -9.77 -8.81 10.05
N GLN A 121 -8.50 -8.48 9.82
CA GLN A 121 -7.81 -7.31 10.39
C GLN A 121 -8.01 -6.09 9.47
N PHE A 122 -9.26 -5.64 9.34
CA PHE A 122 -9.67 -4.70 8.29
C PHE A 122 -9.02 -3.31 8.39
N ASP A 123 -8.84 -2.77 9.60
CA ASP A 123 -8.16 -1.48 9.77
C ASP A 123 -6.69 -1.53 9.39
N GLN A 124 -6.01 -2.62 9.74
CA GLN A 124 -4.61 -2.83 9.36
C GLN A 124 -4.49 -3.08 7.85
N ALA A 125 -5.45 -3.80 7.25
CA ALA A 125 -5.51 -4.00 5.81
C ALA A 125 -5.66 -2.66 5.07
N ARG A 126 -6.54 -1.77 5.56
CA ARG A 126 -6.71 -0.42 5.02
C ARG A 126 -5.39 0.35 5.04
N GLN A 127 -4.72 0.41 6.19
CA GLN A 127 -3.44 1.08 6.34
C GLN A 127 -2.37 0.54 5.37
N ALA A 128 -2.33 -0.78 5.20
CA ALA A 128 -1.38 -1.40 4.27
C ALA A 128 -1.66 -1.00 2.81
N TYR A 129 -2.92 -1.00 2.36
CA TYR A 129 -3.27 -0.53 1.02
C TYR A 129 -3.01 0.96 0.83
N GLU A 130 -3.31 1.79 1.83
CA GLU A 130 -3.01 3.23 1.81
C GLU A 130 -1.50 3.49 1.72
N ASN A 131 -0.68 2.71 2.42
CA ASN A 131 0.77 2.77 2.29
C ASN A 131 1.24 2.42 0.87
N ALA A 132 0.66 1.39 0.25
CA ALA A 132 0.94 1.04 -1.14
C ALA A 132 0.62 2.22 -2.09
N LEU A 133 -0.51 2.90 -1.88
CA LEU A 133 -0.91 4.07 -2.67
C LEU A 133 -0.08 5.33 -2.38
N ARG A 134 0.42 5.50 -1.16
CA ARG A 134 1.34 6.60 -0.84
C ARG A 134 2.66 6.45 -1.59
N ILE A 135 3.13 5.21 -1.78
CA ILE A 135 4.32 4.90 -2.55
C ILE A 135 4.05 5.03 -4.06
N ASN A 136 2.95 4.45 -4.53
CA ASN A 136 2.54 4.48 -5.92
C ASN A 136 1.04 4.81 -6.04
N ALA A 137 0.72 6.08 -6.23
CA ALA A 137 -0.66 6.57 -6.35
C ALA A 137 -1.42 6.05 -7.59
N SER A 138 -0.73 5.39 -8.52
CA SER A 138 -1.32 4.76 -9.70
C SER A 138 -1.33 3.23 -9.61
N TYR A 139 -1.16 2.67 -8.40
CA TYR A 139 -1.18 1.22 -8.24
C TYR A 139 -2.62 0.69 -8.28
N ALA A 140 -3.06 0.30 -9.46
CA ALA A 140 -4.44 -0.12 -9.73
C ALA A 140 -4.93 -1.21 -8.75
N SER A 141 -4.11 -2.24 -8.49
CA SER A 141 -4.49 -3.33 -7.57
C SER A 141 -4.79 -2.84 -6.15
N ALA A 142 -4.08 -1.83 -5.64
CA ALA A 142 -4.35 -1.28 -4.32
C ALA A 142 -5.66 -0.49 -4.30
N HIS A 143 -6.00 0.24 -5.37
CA HIS A 143 -7.31 0.86 -5.51
C HIS A 143 -8.43 -0.19 -5.54
N LEU A 144 -8.28 -1.25 -6.33
CA LEU A 144 -9.26 -2.34 -6.35
C LEU A 144 -9.47 -2.95 -4.96
N ASN A 145 -8.38 -3.26 -4.26
CA ASN A 145 -8.43 -3.87 -2.92
C ASN A 145 -9.05 -2.93 -1.87
N LEU A 146 -8.78 -1.62 -1.93
CA LEU A 146 -9.45 -0.63 -1.07
C LEU A 146 -10.93 -0.49 -1.41
N GLY A 147 -11.29 -0.54 -2.69
CA GLY A 147 -12.68 -0.58 -3.12
C GLY A 147 -13.41 -1.78 -2.49
N ILE A 148 -12.87 -2.98 -2.65
CA ILE A 148 -13.43 -4.22 -2.07
C ILE A 148 -13.51 -4.13 -0.53
N LEU A 149 -12.46 -3.63 0.13
CA LEU A 149 -12.45 -3.50 1.58
C LEU A 149 -13.55 -2.57 2.08
N ASN A 150 -13.71 -1.41 1.44
CA ASN A 150 -14.70 -0.41 1.83
C ASN A 150 -16.14 -0.85 1.50
N ASP A 151 -16.37 -1.50 0.34
CA ASP A 151 -17.70 -1.96 -0.05
C ASP A 151 -18.19 -3.12 0.83
N ILE A 152 -17.36 -4.16 1.00
CA ILE A 152 -17.82 -5.43 1.57
C ILE A 152 -17.67 -5.45 3.10
N TYR A 153 -16.58 -4.90 3.63
CA TYR A 153 -16.23 -5.09 5.04
C TYR A 153 -16.45 -3.83 5.90
N LEU A 154 -16.18 -2.64 5.36
CA LEU A 154 -16.31 -1.38 6.09
C LEU A 154 -17.62 -0.65 5.79
N GLN A 155 -18.32 -1.05 4.74
CA GLN A 155 -19.59 -0.47 4.27
C GLN A 155 -19.52 1.05 4.02
N ASN A 156 -18.36 1.53 3.62
CA ASN A 156 -18.14 2.92 3.22
C ASN A 156 -18.29 3.03 1.70
N LEU A 157 -19.55 3.16 1.26
CA LEU A 157 -19.91 3.03 -0.16
C LEU A 157 -19.30 4.13 -1.04
N GLU A 158 -19.25 5.37 -0.53
CA GLU A 158 -18.68 6.50 -1.27
C GLU A 158 -17.19 6.30 -1.52
N THR A 159 -16.45 5.88 -0.49
CA THR A 159 -15.01 5.58 -0.62
C THR A 159 -14.77 4.37 -1.53
N ALA A 160 -15.61 3.35 -1.44
CA ALA A 160 -15.54 2.19 -2.34
C ALA A 160 -15.71 2.61 -3.80
N LEU A 161 -16.73 3.43 -4.07
CA LEU A 161 -17.01 3.95 -5.43
C LEU A 161 -15.82 4.74 -6.00
N GLN A 162 -15.24 5.65 -5.20
CA GLN A 162 -14.07 6.42 -5.61
C GLN A 162 -12.88 5.52 -5.99
N HIS A 163 -12.63 4.48 -5.21
CA HIS A 163 -11.53 3.55 -5.46
C HIS A 163 -11.77 2.67 -6.70
N TYR A 164 -12.99 2.16 -6.90
CA TYR A 164 -13.31 1.39 -8.09
C TYR A 164 -13.24 2.25 -9.37
N GLN A 165 -13.73 3.48 -9.33
CA GLN A 165 -13.61 4.43 -10.44
C GLN A 165 -12.13 4.74 -10.75
N ARG A 166 -11.30 4.90 -9.71
CA ARG A 166 -9.86 5.11 -9.91
C ARG A 166 -9.17 3.90 -10.52
N TYR A 167 -9.51 2.69 -10.07
CA TYR A 167 -9.03 1.44 -10.69
C TYR A 167 -9.41 1.38 -12.16
N GLN A 168 -10.67 1.63 -12.50
CA GLN A 168 -11.18 1.62 -13.86
C GLN A 168 -10.44 2.62 -14.76
N ASN A 169 -10.25 3.84 -14.30
CA ASN A 169 -9.49 4.87 -15.03
C ASN A 169 -8.02 4.46 -15.27
N LEU A 170 -7.42 3.72 -14.35
CA LEU A 170 -6.04 3.26 -14.49
C LEU A 170 -5.89 2.04 -15.42
N THR A 171 -6.94 1.24 -15.57
CA THR A 171 -6.93 0.00 -16.36
C THR A 171 -7.64 0.13 -17.71
N GLY A 172 -8.21 1.29 -18.03
CA GLY A 172 -8.85 1.59 -19.31
C GLY A 172 -10.17 0.85 -19.52
N ASP A 173 -11.01 0.78 -18.49
CA ASP A 173 -12.37 0.21 -18.52
C ASP A 173 -12.46 -1.28 -18.96
N ALA A 174 -11.34 -1.99 -18.90
CA ALA A 174 -11.28 -3.37 -19.37
C ALA A 174 -12.02 -4.37 -18.45
N ASP A 175 -12.21 -4.00 -17.16
CA ASP A 175 -12.82 -4.88 -16.16
C ASP A 175 -14.33 -4.64 -16.08
N LYS A 176 -15.10 -5.45 -16.83
CA LYS A 176 -16.56 -5.39 -16.82
C LYS A 176 -17.19 -5.70 -15.46
N GLN A 177 -16.52 -6.49 -14.63
CA GLN A 177 -17.03 -6.82 -13.31
C GLN A 177 -16.98 -5.60 -12.39
N VAL A 178 -15.86 -4.87 -12.39
CA VAL A 178 -15.74 -3.63 -11.62
C VAL A 178 -16.69 -2.55 -12.17
N ALA A 179 -16.87 -2.46 -13.48
CA ALA A 179 -17.87 -1.56 -14.06
C ALA A 179 -19.29 -1.84 -13.53
N ASN A 180 -19.68 -3.10 -13.40
CA ASN A 180 -20.98 -3.46 -12.82
C ASN A 180 -21.06 -3.12 -11.31
N TRP A 181 -19.97 -3.27 -10.56
CA TRP A 181 -19.92 -2.86 -9.14
C TRP A 181 -20.08 -1.36 -8.97
N ILE A 182 -19.47 -0.57 -9.86
CA ILE A 182 -19.62 0.90 -9.88
C ILE A 182 -21.10 1.27 -10.07
N VAL A 183 -21.77 0.70 -11.07
CA VAL A 183 -23.20 0.98 -11.35
C VAL A 183 -24.07 0.61 -10.14
N ASP A 184 -23.82 -0.50 -9.50
CA ASP A 184 -24.56 -0.91 -8.30
C ASP A 184 -24.33 0.04 -7.12
N LEU A 185 -23.06 0.39 -6.86
CA LEU A 185 -22.70 1.33 -5.80
C LEU A 185 -23.31 2.72 -6.01
N GLU A 186 -23.33 3.23 -7.24
CA GLU A 186 -23.96 4.51 -7.55
C GLU A 186 -25.45 4.52 -7.19
N ARG A 187 -26.17 3.44 -7.46
CA ARG A 187 -27.58 3.29 -7.04
C ARG A 187 -27.72 3.29 -5.53
N ARG A 188 -26.86 2.54 -4.83
CA ARG A 188 -26.89 2.41 -3.35
C ARG A 188 -26.58 3.73 -2.67
N VAL A 189 -25.57 4.46 -3.11
CA VAL A 189 -25.20 5.79 -2.61
C VAL A 189 -26.35 6.78 -2.83
N ASN A 190 -26.92 6.83 -4.03
CA ASN A 190 -28.03 7.75 -4.34
C ASN A 190 -29.29 7.44 -3.52
N SER A 191 -29.57 6.15 -3.23
CA SER A 191 -30.72 5.77 -2.41
C SER A 191 -30.54 6.15 -0.94
N SER A 192 -29.32 6.06 -0.41
CA SER A 192 -29.03 6.45 0.99
C SER A 192 -29.16 7.97 1.20
N THR A 193 -28.75 8.78 0.23
CA THR A 193 -28.90 10.24 0.30
C THR A 193 -30.34 10.70 0.20
N SER A 194 -31.20 9.98 -0.56
CA SER A 194 -32.60 10.34 -0.73
C SER A 194 -33.47 10.03 0.49
N THR A 195 -33.08 9.06 1.32
CA THR A 195 -33.79 8.70 2.56
C THR A 195 -33.40 9.58 3.74
N GLY A 196 -32.17 10.11 3.76
CA GLY A 196 -31.71 11.05 4.81
C GLY A 196 -32.33 12.44 4.75
N GLY A 197 -32.89 12.85 3.60
CA GLY A 197 -33.50 14.17 3.39
C GLY A 197 -34.98 14.32 3.77
N LYS A 198 -35.62 13.27 4.31
CA LYS A 198 -37.07 13.29 4.66
C LYS A 198 -37.36 13.34 6.17
N GLN A 199 -36.39 13.57 7.01
CA GLN A 199 -36.60 13.80 8.45
C GLN A 199 -36.08 15.20 8.84
N GLY A 200 -36.81 16.22 8.45
CA GLY A 200 -36.65 17.60 8.84
C GLY A 200 -37.99 18.31 8.86
#